data_6c8a5ba09ef436e82813b012aa5cb3c0
#
_entry.id   6c8a5ba09ef436e82813b012aa5cb3c0
#
_cell.length_a   1.000
_cell.length_b   1.000
_cell.length_c   1.000
_cell.angle_alpha   90.00
_cell.angle_beta   90.00
_cell.angle_gamma   90.00
#
_symmetry.space_group_name_H-M   'P 1'
#
loop_
_entity.id
_entity.type
_entity.pdbx_description
1 polymer ?
#
loop_
_entity_poly.entity_id
_entity_poly.type
_entity_poly.pdbx_seq_one_letter_code
_entity_poly.pdbx_strand_id
1 'polypeptide(L)'
;MNRLHTLIDGFSRVRILCIGDVMLDKFLYGSVSRISPEAPVPIMKMDRETHMLGGAGNVVSNLCALGCRTTFISVVGDDDHGRQVRRFLEETHCVPELVVREGYETTVKIRFVAGKHHLLRADQEQPLNMEPELASRFLERVDACLPEADLVLLSDYGKGLFDGRTAPDVIARCRAARKPVIVDPKGADYSRYRGATDRKS
;
A
#
# COMPACT_ATOMS: atom_id res chain seq x y z
N MET A 1 27.08 23.78 3.94
CA MET A 1 25.78 23.07 3.97
C MET A 1 26.03 21.58 3.82
N ASN A 2 25.45 20.76 4.67
CA ASN A 2 25.70 19.30 4.62
C ASN A 2 24.97 18.72 3.39
N ARG A 3 25.66 17.90 2.58
CA ARG A 3 25.13 17.26 1.37
C ARG A 3 23.75 16.57 1.59
N LEU A 4 23.52 16.05 2.80
CA LEU A 4 22.25 15.43 3.18
C LEU A 4 21.09 16.45 3.24
N HIS A 5 21.29 17.65 3.76
CA HIS A 5 20.25 18.69 3.78
C HIS A 5 19.84 19.09 2.37
N THR A 6 20.82 19.28 1.48
CA THR A 6 20.52 19.61 0.06
C THR A 6 19.73 18.51 -0.64
N LEU A 7 19.97 17.23 -0.31
CA LEU A 7 19.20 16.11 -0.86
C LEU A 7 17.77 16.12 -0.33
N ILE A 8 17.59 16.33 0.98
CA ILE A 8 16.25 16.38 1.61
C ILE A 8 15.44 17.55 1.05
N ASP A 9 16.04 18.74 0.92
CA ASP A 9 15.39 19.93 0.33
C ASP A 9 14.94 19.68 -1.12
N GLY A 10 15.59 18.74 -1.82
CA GLY A 10 15.25 18.34 -3.19
C GLY A 10 13.98 17.49 -3.28
N PHE A 11 13.54 16.81 -2.21
CA PHE A 11 12.43 15.87 -2.24
C PHE A 11 11.10 16.52 -2.63
N SER A 12 10.87 17.79 -2.25
CA SER A 12 9.66 18.54 -2.60
C SER A 12 9.47 18.77 -4.10
N ARG A 13 10.51 18.59 -4.89
CA ARG A 13 10.49 18.74 -6.35
C ARG A 13 10.24 17.43 -7.08
N VAL A 14 10.33 16.28 -6.38
CA VAL A 14 10.20 14.94 -6.97
C VAL A 14 8.75 14.52 -6.99
N ARG A 15 8.28 14.10 -8.17
CA ARG A 15 6.95 13.54 -8.38
C ARG A 15 7.07 12.02 -8.47
N ILE A 16 6.51 11.33 -7.50
CA ILE A 16 6.59 9.87 -7.41
C ILE A 16 5.23 9.28 -7.73
N LEU A 17 5.19 8.38 -8.71
CA LEU A 17 4.07 7.49 -8.94
C LEU A 17 4.32 6.21 -8.13
N CYS A 18 3.65 6.06 -7.01
CA CYS A 18 3.69 4.84 -6.21
C CYS A 18 2.55 3.92 -6.66
N ILE A 19 2.87 2.67 -6.92
CA ILE A 19 1.91 1.62 -7.31
C ILE A 19 2.11 0.47 -6.35
N GLY A 20 1.05 -0.02 -5.70
CA GLY A 20 1.24 -1.12 -4.75
C GLY A 20 -0.01 -1.59 -4.02
N ASP A 21 0.16 -2.67 -3.26
CA ASP A 21 -0.90 -3.25 -2.44
C ASP A 21 -1.16 -2.38 -1.21
N VAL A 22 -2.35 -1.77 -1.15
CA VAL A 22 -2.79 -1.01 0.03
C VAL A 22 -3.59 -1.90 0.97
N MET A 23 -3.49 -1.61 2.25
CA MET A 23 -4.30 -2.23 3.29
C MET A 23 -4.58 -1.23 4.41
N LEU A 24 -5.57 -1.54 5.23
CA LEU A 24 -5.87 -0.80 6.45
C LEU A 24 -5.31 -1.56 7.65
N ASP A 25 -4.43 -0.93 8.42
CA ASP A 25 -3.97 -1.43 9.70
C ASP A 25 -4.85 -0.87 10.81
N LYS A 26 -5.52 -1.77 11.54
CA LYS A 26 -6.42 -1.46 12.64
C LYS A 26 -5.83 -1.97 13.95
N PHE A 27 -5.66 -1.08 14.93
CA PHE A 27 -5.14 -1.43 16.24
C PHE A 27 -6.23 -1.27 17.28
N LEU A 28 -6.53 -2.36 17.98
CA LEU A 28 -7.44 -2.42 19.11
C LEU A 28 -6.61 -2.49 20.39
N TYR A 29 -6.56 -1.41 21.12
CA TYR A 29 -5.84 -1.32 22.39
C TYR A 29 -6.76 -1.60 23.57
N GLY A 30 -6.24 -2.29 24.57
CA GLY A 30 -7.00 -2.58 25.78
C GLY A 30 -6.19 -3.27 26.85
N SER A 31 -6.91 -3.89 27.78
CA SER A 31 -6.35 -4.65 28.90
C SER A 31 -6.97 -6.04 28.99
N VAL A 32 -6.17 -6.99 29.46
CA VAL A 32 -6.63 -8.37 29.76
C VAL A 32 -6.46 -8.60 31.25
N SER A 33 -7.56 -8.87 31.95
CA SER A 33 -7.56 -9.10 33.40
C SER A 33 -8.16 -10.44 33.81
N ARG A 34 -8.81 -11.17 32.90
CA ARG A 34 -9.46 -12.44 33.18
C ARG A 34 -9.52 -13.36 31.97
N ILE A 35 -9.71 -14.63 32.24
CA ILE A 35 -10.01 -15.67 31.25
C ILE A 35 -11.52 -15.79 31.10
N SER A 36 -12.01 -16.14 29.92
CA SER A 36 -13.43 -16.40 29.68
C SER A 36 -13.90 -17.64 30.45
N PRO A 37 -15.13 -17.61 31.01
CA PRO A 37 -15.75 -18.82 31.54
C PRO A 37 -16.23 -19.80 30.46
N GLU A 38 -16.33 -19.34 29.19
CA GLU A 38 -16.85 -20.15 28.08
C GLU A 38 -15.75 -20.97 27.39
N ALA A 39 -14.48 -20.48 27.44
CA ALA A 39 -13.34 -21.14 26.84
C ALA A 39 -12.03 -20.60 27.46
N PRO A 40 -10.90 -21.32 27.39
CA PRO A 40 -9.61 -20.88 27.93
C PRO A 40 -8.97 -19.78 27.08
N VAL A 41 -9.70 -18.69 26.83
CA VAL A 41 -9.26 -17.53 26.05
C VAL A 41 -9.30 -16.25 26.89
N PRO A 42 -8.33 -15.32 26.72
CA PRO A 42 -8.34 -14.06 27.42
C PRO A 42 -9.51 -13.18 26.98
N ILE A 43 -10.13 -12.48 27.94
CA ILE A 43 -11.11 -11.43 27.67
C ILE A 43 -10.35 -10.10 27.62
N MET A 44 -10.37 -9.46 26.45
CA MET A 44 -9.83 -8.13 26.27
C MET A 44 -10.92 -7.07 26.43
N LYS A 45 -10.74 -6.17 27.39
CA LYS A 45 -11.53 -4.95 27.51
C LYS A 45 -10.88 -3.90 26.60
N MET A 46 -11.59 -3.49 25.55
CA MET A 46 -11.11 -2.49 24.61
C MET A 46 -11.25 -1.09 25.18
N ASP A 47 -10.19 -0.29 25.05
CA ASP A 47 -10.14 1.09 25.54
C ASP A 47 -10.05 2.10 24.39
N ARG A 48 -9.35 1.73 23.29
CA ARG A 48 -9.08 2.62 22.15
C ARG A 48 -8.90 1.82 20.86
N GLU A 49 -9.31 2.43 19.77
CA GLU A 49 -9.09 1.94 18.41
C GLU A 49 -8.35 3.01 17.58
N THR A 50 -7.36 2.59 16.78
CA THR A 50 -6.68 3.46 15.82
C THR A 50 -6.54 2.77 14.47
N HIS A 51 -6.64 3.55 13.41
CA HIS A 51 -6.49 3.08 12.04
C HIS A 51 -5.33 3.83 11.38
N MET A 52 -4.63 3.16 10.48
CA MET A 52 -3.59 3.77 9.65
C MET A 52 -3.45 3.04 8.31
N LEU A 53 -2.85 3.72 7.35
CA LEU A 53 -2.49 3.10 6.08
C LEU A 53 -1.40 2.05 6.30
N GLY A 54 -1.60 0.85 5.76
CA GLY A 54 -0.65 -0.25 5.76
C GLY A 54 -0.17 -0.59 4.36
N GLY A 55 0.83 -1.47 4.27
CA GLY A 55 1.42 -1.87 3.00
C GLY A 55 1.99 -0.67 2.23
N ALA A 56 1.70 -0.60 0.94
CA ALA A 56 2.13 0.50 0.08
C ALA A 56 1.56 1.87 0.54
N GLY A 57 0.41 1.88 1.24
CA GLY A 57 -0.13 3.10 1.83
C GLY A 57 0.77 3.73 2.90
N ASN A 58 1.46 2.91 3.71
CA ASN A 58 2.45 3.40 4.66
C ASN A 58 3.69 3.96 3.93
N VAL A 59 4.09 3.36 2.82
CA VAL A 59 5.19 3.89 1.98
C VAL A 59 4.83 5.27 1.45
N VAL A 60 3.60 5.44 0.94
CA VAL A 60 3.07 6.73 0.46
C VAL A 60 3.08 7.77 1.58
N SER A 61 2.59 7.41 2.77
CA SER A 61 2.60 8.33 3.94
C SER A 61 4.00 8.82 4.25
N ASN A 62 5.01 7.94 4.20
CA ASN A 62 6.41 8.31 4.41
C ASN A 62 6.95 9.21 3.30
N LEU A 63 6.63 8.95 2.03
CA LEU A 63 7.05 9.80 0.91
C LEU A 63 6.46 11.21 1.01
N CYS A 64 5.17 11.31 1.35
CA CYS A 64 4.51 12.60 1.57
C CYS A 64 5.11 13.34 2.78
N ALA A 65 5.40 12.64 3.88
CA ALA A 65 6.04 13.22 5.06
C ALA A 65 7.47 13.75 4.77
N LEU A 66 8.17 13.13 3.81
CA LEU A 66 9.46 13.61 3.29
C LEU A 66 9.32 14.78 2.32
N GLY A 67 8.10 15.18 1.99
CA GLY A 67 7.79 16.32 1.11
C GLY A 67 7.66 15.96 -0.37
N CYS A 68 7.73 14.69 -0.76
CA CYS A 68 7.55 14.28 -2.16
C CYS A 68 6.11 14.52 -2.62
N ARG A 69 5.93 14.88 -3.89
CA ARG A 69 4.62 14.91 -4.54
C ARG A 69 4.27 13.50 -4.98
N THR A 70 3.32 12.87 -4.31
CA THR A 70 3.03 11.45 -4.52
C THR A 70 1.64 11.25 -5.11
N THR A 71 1.57 10.53 -6.24
CA THR A 71 0.36 9.93 -6.78
C THR A 71 0.39 8.45 -6.46
N PHE A 72 -0.73 7.90 -6.00
CA PHE A 72 -0.80 6.51 -5.59
C PHE A 72 -1.88 5.73 -6.33
N ILE A 73 -1.47 4.67 -7.02
CA ILE A 73 -2.38 3.74 -7.70
C ILE A 73 -2.45 2.44 -6.93
N SER A 74 -3.66 2.00 -6.61
CA SER A 74 -3.94 0.70 -6.01
C SER A 74 -5.35 0.22 -6.37
N VAL A 75 -5.67 -1.01 -5.96
CA VAL A 75 -7.03 -1.55 -6.05
C VAL A 75 -7.61 -1.68 -4.66
N VAL A 76 -8.87 -1.26 -4.50
CA VAL A 76 -9.65 -1.37 -3.25
C VAL A 76 -11.03 -1.92 -3.56
N GLY A 77 -11.72 -2.42 -2.54
CA GLY A 77 -13.12 -2.82 -2.64
C GLY A 77 -14.08 -1.63 -2.66
N ASP A 78 -15.33 -1.86 -3.08
CA ASP A 78 -16.44 -0.94 -2.85
C ASP A 78 -17.00 -1.13 -1.43
N ASP A 79 -16.17 -0.89 -0.44
CA ASP A 79 -16.48 -1.08 0.97
C ASP A 79 -16.07 0.13 1.83
N ASP A 80 -16.45 0.10 3.11
CA ASP A 80 -16.10 1.17 4.06
C ASP A 80 -14.59 1.31 4.26
N HIS A 81 -13.86 0.19 4.20
CA HIS A 81 -12.41 0.19 4.35
C HIS A 81 -11.72 0.83 3.14
N GLY A 82 -12.19 0.57 1.92
CA GLY A 82 -11.71 1.25 0.69
C GLY A 82 -11.96 2.76 0.74
N ARG A 83 -13.14 3.18 1.21
CA ARG A 83 -13.47 4.61 1.43
C ARG A 83 -12.57 5.22 2.51
N GLN A 84 -12.27 4.48 3.58
CA GLN A 84 -11.37 4.93 4.64
C GLN A 84 -9.91 5.06 4.15
N VAL A 85 -9.43 4.10 3.36
CA VAL A 85 -8.10 4.18 2.71
C VAL A 85 -7.99 5.44 1.86
N ARG A 86 -8.99 5.74 1.01
CA ARG A 86 -9.02 6.96 0.20
C ARG A 86 -8.88 8.20 1.06
N ARG A 87 -9.71 8.35 2.09
CA ARG A 87 -9.68 9.49 3.00
C ARG A 87 -8.30 9.67 3.64
N PHE A 88 -7.69 8.59 4.15
CA PHE A 88 -6.37 8.68 4.75
C PHE A 88 -5.28 9.08 3.76
N LEU A 89 -5.36 8.64 2.50
CA LEU A 89 -4.45 9.08 1.45
C LEU A 89 -4.59 10.58 1.18
N GLU A 90 -5.82 11.08 1.10
CA GLU A 90 -6.10 12.52 0.91
C GLU A 90 -5.59 13.35 2.08
N GLU A 91 -5.73 12.87 3.32
CA GLU A 91 -5.19 13.51 4.53
C GLU A 91 -3.65 13.60 4.53
N THR A 92 -2.95 12.71 3.82
CA THR A 92 -1.49 12.77 3.64
C THR A 92 -1.04 13.68 2.50
N HIS A 93 -1.96 14.38 1.83
CA HIS A 93 -1.72 15.16 0.60
C HIS A 93 -1.23 14.32 -0.59
N CYS A 94 -1.50 13.03 -0.58
CA CYS A 94 -1.34 12.15 -1.73
C CYS A 94 -2.51 12.32 -2.71
N VAL A 95 -2.24 12.16 -4.00
CA VAL A 95 -3.30 12.05 -5.02
C VAL A 95 -3.68 10.58 -5.17
N PRO A 96 -4.86 10.14 -4.68
CA PRO A 96 -5.27 8.75 -4.75
C PRO A 96 -5.97 8.42 -6.08
N GLU A 97 -5.36 7.57 -6.88
CA GLU A 97 -5.90 7.01 -8.11
C GLU A 97 -6.34 5.55 -7.89
N LEU A 98 -7.32 5.35 -7.00
CA LEU A 98 -7.78 4.03 -6.60
C LEU A 98 -8.77 3.45 -7.61
N VAL A 99 -8.47 2.24 -8.09
CA VAL A 99 -9.39 1.44 -8.89
C VAL A 99 -10.29 0.63 -7.95
N VAL A 100 -11.59 0.89 -8.01
CA VAL A 100 -12.57 0.18 -7.21
C VAL A 100 -12.97 -1.10 -7.91
N ARG A 101 -12.92 -2.25 -7.20
CA ARG A 101 -13.39 -3.54 -7.65
C ARG A 101 -14.61 -3.97 -6.84
N GLU A 102 -15.74 -4.16 -7.52
CA GLU A 102 -16.94 -4.72 -6.91
C GLU A 102 -16.70 -6.17 -6.45
N GLY A 103 -17.26 -6.54 -5.31
CA GLY A 103 -17.15 -7.87 -4.74
C GLY A 103 -15.75 -8.23 -4.21
N TYR A 104 -14.83 -7.26 -4.16
CA TYR A 104 -13.53 -7.40 -3.50
C TYR A 104 -13.58 -6.74 -2.12
N GLU A 105 -13.01 -7.40 -1.13
CA GLU A 105 -12.87 -6.84 0.23
C GLU A 105 -11.50 -6.17 0.37
N THR A 106 -11.48 -4.89 0.73
CA THR A 106 -10.25 -4.17 1.03
C THR A 106 -9.52 -4.85 2.19
N THR A 107 -8.26 -5.19 2.01
CA THR A 107 -7.45 -5.88 3.03
C THR A 107 -7.38 -5.07 4.32
N VAL A 108 -7.70 -5.73 5.45
CA VAL A 108 -7.59 -5.16 6.81
C VAL A 108 -6.77 -6.09 7.69
N LYS A 109 -5.84 -5.50 8.44
CA LYS A 109 -5.05 -6.22 9.44
C LYS A 109 -5.37 -5.69 10.84
N ILE A 110 -6.07 -6.49 11.63
CA ILE A 110 -6.54 -6.12 12.96
C ILE A 110 -5.54 -6.65 13.99
N ARG A 111 -4.95 -5.75 14.77
CA ARG A 111 -4.00 -6.09 15.83
C ARG A 111 -4.62 -5.81 17.20
N PHE A 112 -4.68 -6.81 18.03
CA PHE A 112 -5.13 -6.72 19.42
C PHE A 112 -3.91 -6.51 20.32
N VAL A 113 -3.88 -5.40 21.06
CA VAL A 113 -2.72 -4.97 21.83
C VAL A 113 -3.14 -4.71 23.28
N ALA A 114 -2.55 -5.45 24.23
CA ALA A 114 -2.73 -5.22 25.67
C ALA A 114 -1.42 -4.67 26.26
N GLY A 115 -1.47 -3.44 26.75
CA GLY A 115 -0.28 -2.73 27.22
C GLY A 115 0.76 -2.58 26.11
N LYS A 116 1.88 -3.32 26.19
CA LYS A 116 2.95 -3.33 25.17
C LYS A 116 2.99 -4.63 24.33
N HIS A 117 2.05 -5.54 24.55
CA HIS A 117 2.08 -6.89 23.97
C HIS A 117 1.00 -7.06 22.88
N HIS A 118 1.41 -7.61 21.75
CA HIS A 118 0.47 -8.08 20.73
C HIS A 118 -0.12 -9.41 21.19
N LEU A 119 -1.43 -9.48 21.34
CA LEU A 119 -2.16 -10.69 21.74
C LEU A 119 -2.50 -11.57 20.53
N LEU A 120 -2.98 -10.92 19.46
CA LEU A 120 -3.49 -11.57 18.26
C LEU A 120 -3.41 -10.60 17.09
N ARG A 121 -3.24 -11.13 15.89
CA ARG A 121 -3.55 -10.43 14.65
C ARG A 121 -4.61 -11.23 13.89
N ALA A 122 -5.70 -10.58 13.53
CA ALA A 122 -6.70 -11.12 12.63
C ALA A 122 -6.58 -10.40 11.28
N ASP A 123 -6.44 -11.17 10.20
CA ASP A 123 -6.32 -10.64 8.83
C ASP A 123 -7.64 -10.91 8.09
N GLN A 124 -8.31 -9.85 7.64
CA GLN A 124 -9.44 -9.90 6.74
C GLN A 124 -8.88 -9.58 5.35
N GLU A 125 -8.70 -10.61 4.55
CA GLU A 125 -8.09 -10.47 3.23
C GLU A 125 -8.52 -11.58 2.29
N GLN A 126 -8.60 -11.25 1.03
CA GLN A 126 -8.73 -12.20 -0.06
C GLN A 126 -7.70 -11.85 -1.15
N PRO A 127 -7.14 -12.84 -1.86
CA PRO A 127 -6.24 -12.57 -2.97
C PRO A 127 -6.93 -11.74 -4.05
N LEU A 128 -6.29 -10.66 -4.48
CA LEU A 128 -6.74 -9.88 -5.61
C LEU A 128 -6.47 -10.67 -6.90
N ASN A 129 -7.50 -11.00 -7.64
CA ASN A 129 -7.35 -11.54 -8.98
C ASN A 129 -7.42 -10.40 -10.00
N MET A 130 -6.32 -10.17 -10.73
CA MET A 130 -6.23 -9.16 -11.79
C MET A 130 -6.82 -9.71 -13.09
N GLU A 131 -8.15 -9.86 -13.12
CA GLU A 131 -8.89 -10.22 -14.33
C GLU A 131 -8.65 -9.21 -15.47
N PRO A 132 -8.79 -9.60 -16.74
CA PRO A 132 -8.42 -8.75 -17.89
C PRO A 132 -9.06 -7.36 -17.87
N GLU A 133 -10.33 -7.27 -17.49
CA GLU A 133 -11.06 -5.99 -17.41
C GLU A 133 -10.50 -5.08 -16.29
N LEU A 134 -10.27 -5.65 -15.10
CA LEU A 134 -9.65 -4.91 -13.99
C LEU A 134 -8.23 -4.46 -14.35
N ALA A 135 -7.45 -5.36 -14.96
CA ALA A 135 -6.10 -5.06 -15.40
C ALA A 135 -6.08 -3.93 -16.45
N SER A 136 -7.03 -3.92 -17.40
CA SER A 136 -7.16 -2.83 -18.37
C SER A 136 -7.43 -1.49 -17.69
N ARG A 137 -8.44 -1.41 -16.84
CA ARG A 137 -8.77 -0.20 -16.06
C ARG A 137 -7.61 0.29 -15.21
N PHE A 138 -6.89 -0.65 -14.59
CA PHE A 138 -5.71 -0.36 -13.78
C PHE A 138 -4.58 0.23 -14.64
N LEU A 139 -4.26 -0.39 -15.78
CA LEU A 139 -3.21 0.05 -16.68
C LEU A 139 -3.53 1.39 -17.35
N GLU A 140 -4.81 1.68 -17.63
CA GLU A 140 -5.26 3.00 -18.09
C GLU A 140 -4.94 4.09 -17.07
N ARG A 141 -5.11 3.81 -15.75
CA ARG A 141 -4.71 4.75 -14.70
C ARG A 141 -3.20 4.96 -14.65
N VAL A 142 -2.43 3.87 -14.84
CA VAL A 142 -0.96 3.96 -14.93
C VAL A 142 -0.58 4.86 -16.11
N ASP A 143 -1.14 4.61 -17.29
CA ASP A 143 -0.85 5.39 -18.51
C ASP A 143 -1.20 6.88 -18.35
N ALA A 144 -2.30 7.20 -17.65
CA ALA A 144 -2.72 8.56 -17.36
C ALA A 144 -1.77 9.31 -16.41
N CYS A 145 -1.25 8.62 -15.38
CA CYS A 145 -0.40 9.24 -14.36
C CYS A 145 1.09 9.26 -14.72
N LEU A 146 1.53 8.34 -15.58
CA LEU A 146 2.94 8.13 -15.89
C LEU A 146 3.66 9.37 -16.50
N PRO A 147 3.06 10.20 -17.36
CA PRO A 147 3.72 11.38 -17.93
C PRO A 147 4.21 12.36 -16.85
N GLU A 148 3.43 12.54 -15.79
CA GLU A 148 3.73 13.50 -14.72
C GLU A 148 4.75 12.99 -13.70
N ALA A 149 5.06 11.69 -13.69
CA ALA A 149 5.99 11.10 -12.73
C ALA A 149 7.46 11.35 -13.13
N ASP A 150 8.31 11.59 -12.16
CA ASP A 150 9.77 11.60 -12.32
C ASP A 150 10.37 10.21 -12.01
N LEU A 151 9.68 9.42 -11.16
CA LEU A 151 10.05 8.10 -10.70
C LEU A 151 8.80 7.26 -10.46
N VAL A 152 8.86 5.97 -10.77
CA VAL A 152 7.83 4.99 -10.42
C VAL A 152 8.36 4.06 -9.33
N LEU A 153 7.57 3.88 -8.26
CA LEU A 153 7.85 2.95 -7.17
C LEU A 153 6.80 1.84 -7.17
N LEU A 154 7.22 0.60 -7.34
CA LEU A 154 6.37 -0.58 -7.18
C LEU A 154 6.57 -1.14 -5.76
N SER A 155 5.51 -1.18 -4.97
CA SER A 155 5.54 -1.66 -3.59
C SER A 155 4.64 -2.88 -3.45
N ASP A 156 5.23 -4.07 -3.56
CA ASP A 156 4.54 -5.35 -3.56
C ASP A 156 4.49 -5.94 -2.14
N TYR A 157 3.27 -6.24 -1.68
CA TYR A 157 3.00 -6.93 -0.41
C TYR A 157 2.37 -8.32 -0.63
N GLY A 158 2.32 -8.81 -1.89
CA GLY A 158 1.83 -10.13 -2.23
C GLY A 158 0.33 -10.28 -2.01
N LYS A 159 -0.45 -9.25 -2.36
CA LYS A 159 -1.92 -9.29 -2.28
C LYS A 159 -2.59 -9.50 -3.65
N GLY A 160 -1.79 -9.74 -4.70
CA GLY A 160 -2.27 -10.10 -6.01
C GLY A 160 -2.19 -8.99 -7.06
N LEU A 161 -1.94 -7.74 -6.67
CA LEU A 161 -1.88 -6.62 -7.62
C LEU A 161 -0.82 -6.85 -8.73
N PHE A 162 0.32 -7.43 -8.36
CA PHE A 162 1.43 -7.66 -9.28
C PHE A 162 1.50 -9.09 -9.82
N ASP A 163 0.46 -9.89 -9.59
CA ASP A 163 0.42 -11.26 -10.10
C ASP A 163 0.19 -11.29 -11.62
N GLY A 164 0.53 -12.43 -12.23
CA GLY A 164 0.42 -12.63 -13.66
C GLY A 164 1.28 -11.64 -14.47
N ARG A 165 0.65 -10.85 -15.33
CA ARG A 165 1.32 -9.92 -16.24
C ARG A 165 1.37 -8.47 -15.75
N THR A 166 0.71 -8.14 -14.65
CA THR A 166 0.56 -6.74 -14.20
C THR A 166 1.92 -6.06 -13.98
N ALA A 167 2.83 -6.69 -13.21
CA ALA A 167 4.16 -6.10 -13.00
C ALA A 167 4.98 -5.94 -14.29
N PRO A 168 5.13 -6.97 -15.16
CA PRO A 168 5.78 -6.82 -16.46
C PRO A 168 5.18 -5.73 -17.33
N ASP A 169 3.84 -5.61 -17.37
CA ASP A 169 3.13 -4.66 -18.22
C ASP A 169 3.33 -3.21 -17.72
N VAL A 170 3.31 -2.98 -16.41
CA VAL A 170 3.64 -1.68 -15.80
C VAL A 170 5.10 -1.30 -16.11
N ILE A 171 6.05 -2.23 -15.89
CA ILE A 171 7.48 -1.97 -16.16
C ILE A 171 7.73 -1.66 -17.64
N ALA A 172 7.06 -2.36 -18.55
CA ALA A 172 7.17 -2.11 -19.98
C ALA A 172 6.72 -0.68 -20.34
N ARG A 173 5.59 -0.20 -19.78
CA ARG A 173 5.10 1.18 -19.95
C ARG A 173 6.07 2.21 -19.41
N CYS A 174 6.59 1.98 -18.20
CA CYS A 174 7.58 2.87 -17.61
C CYS A 174 8.84 2.99 -18.48
N ARG A 175 9.33 1.88 -19.01
CA ARG A 175 10.49 1.87 -19.93
C ARG A 175 10.20 2.61 -21.23
N ALA A 176 9.03 2.38 -21.84
CA ALA A 176 8.61 3.10 -23.04
C ALA A 176 8.55 4.62 -22.81
N ALA A 177 8.07 5.02 -21.62
CA ALA A 177 8.04 6.42 -21.19
C ALA A 177 9.39 6.94 -20.65
N ARG A 178 10.45 6.12 -20.63
CA ARG A 178 11.78 6.44 -20.08
C ARG A 178 11.73 6.88 -18.62
N LYS A 179 10.81 6.32 -17.83
CA LYS A 179 10.70 6.59 -16.39
C LYS A 179 11.48 5.53 -15.61
N PRO A 180 12.34 5.92 -14.65
CA PRO A 180 12.99 4.95 -13.77
C PRO A 180 11.95 4.24 -12.89
N VAL A 181 12.19 2.94 -12.65
CA VAL A 181 11.34 2.09 -11.83
C VAL A 181 12.16 1.49 -10.71
N ILE A 182 11.76 1.74 -9.48
CA ILE A 182 12.30 1.08 -8.28
C ILE A 182 11.25 0.09 -7.78
N VAL A 183 11.68 -1.08 -7.33
CA VAL A 183 10.78 -2.11 -6.81
C VAL A 183 11.14 -2.46 -5.36
N ASP A 184 10.14 -2.46 -4.48
CA ASP A 184 10.17 -3.12 -3.17
C ASP A 184 9.40 -4.44 -3.30
N PRO A 185 10.12 -5.56 -3.58
CA PRO A 185 9.48 -6.79 -4.01
C PRO A 185 9.05 -7.65 -2.83
N LYS A 186 8.04 -8.52 -3.05
CA LYS A 186 7.65 -9.57 -2.14
C LYS A 186 8.03 -10.95 -2.69
N GLY A 187 8.39 -11.87 -1.78
CA GLY A 187 8.74 -13.25 -2.14
C GLY A 187 10.19 -13.42 -2.59
N ALA A 188 10.53 -14.62 -3.09
CA ALA A 188 11.87 -14.99 -3.52
C ALA A 188 12.07 -14.94 -5.05
N ASP A 189 10.98 -14.97 -5.82
CA ASP A 189 11.04 -14.91 -7.29
C ASP A 189 10.88 -13.45 -7.76
N TYR A 190 11.99 -12.91 -8.25
CA TYR A 190 12.05 -11.54 -8.79
C TYR A 190 11.91 -11.49 -10.32
N SER A 191 11.63 -12.61 -10.98
CA SER A 191 11.56 -12.68 -12.45
C SER A 191 10.48 -11.75 -13.02
N ARG A 192 9.37 -11.55 -12.29
CA ARG A 192 8.26 -10.66 -12.67
C ARG A 192 8.65 -9.17 -12.75
N TYR A 193 9.75 -8.77 -12.09
CA TYR A 193 10.24 -7.38 -12.10
C TYR A 193 11.37 -7.14 -13.08
N ARG A 194 11.62 -8.08 -13.99
CA ARG A 194 12.68 -7.93 -15.00
C ARG A 194 12.47 -6.66 -15.82
N GLY A 195 13.52 -5.86 -15.89
CA GLY A 195 13.51 -4.59 -16.61
C GLY A 195 13.26 -3.36 -15.74
N ALA A 196 13.02 -3.52 -14.43
CA ALA A 196 13.08 -2.42 -13.47
C ALA A 196 14.50 -1.82 -13.44
N THR A 197 14.58 -0.53 -13.06
CA THR A 197 15.87 0.20 -12.97
C THR A 197 16.66 -0.26 -11.77
N ASP A 198 15.98 -0.48 -10.64
CA ASP A 198 16.56 -0.94 -9.38
C ASP A 198 15.53 -1.70 -8.53
N ARG A 199 16.01 -2.43 -7.54
CA ARG A 199 15.16 -3.13 -6.58
C ARG A 199 15.80 -3.12 -5.20
N LYS A 200 14.98 -3.08 -4.17
CA LYS A 200 15.39 -3.32 -2.79
C LYS A 200 15.77 -4.81 -2.65
N SER A 201 16.93 -5.06 -2.08
CA SER A 201 17.45 -6.42 -1.80
C SER A 201 17.06 -6.91 -0.40
#